data_719ed1cf32ce158b8f921002f159de82
#
_entry.id   719ed1cf32ce158b8f921002f159de82
#
_cell.length_a   1.000
_cell.length_b   1.000
_cell.length_c   1.000
_cell.angle_alpha   90.00
_cell.angle_beta   90.00
_cell.angle_gamma   90.00
#
_symmetry.space_group_name_H-M   'P 1'
#
loop_
_entity.id
_entity.type
_entity.pdbx_description
1 polymer ?
#
loop_
_entity_poly.entity_id
_entity_poly.type
_entity_poly.pdbx_seq_one_letter_code
_entity_poly.pdbx_strand_id
1 'polypeptide(L)'
;MIFLMLLPTLGAVVPVDAEASNTEEGWWVDTTVDRNQNGIGDMIERHIDNPILLKDGTLPIIVDFDHTPDEEDVIMLEQQVDYEHQFYLPAIDAVAGRVPVALLDKATSLPGVVMLELDGIMTIQNGDAVALHGVDTAWQETGYDGSGTTVAIIDTGIDGLHSSLDDQDDDPETEDPKVVAFYDPVNNPSLTNGTEVFPYDDQGHGSHCAGTTAGTGAPTYENPGMAPQAKLVGVKVLDSGGSGSFAVVMAGMQWTIDNRYQYNIRVASMSLGAFGIIEWTSSEEDSVNRMANDMVYNDITLFIAAGNSAGRGTIGTPGSAEDAITIGALDKDSSIAAYSSQGPTEENRVKPNIAYVGSDVMSVAHNTGDGYTAFSGTSMATPGAAGVAALMLQANPDLSPFEVRNFMQETAEYRACTYMGDAAGIDGCDDNDAQNIFTKNRQNNVYGHGEVRALESVLAAAEKYYVFDSSMQITIESDPT
;
A
#
# COMPACT_ATOMS: atom_id res chain seq x y z
N MET A 1 30.69 -21.46 66.25
CA MET A 1 29.47 -21.42 65.44
C MET A 1 29.90 -21.59 63.99
N ILE A 2 29.87 -22.81 63.54
CA ILE A 2 30.40 -23.25 62.23
C ILE A 2 29.18 -23.18 61.22
N PHE A 3 29.34 -22.35 60.20
CA PHE A 3 28.36 -22.29 59.10
C PHE A 3 28.76 -23.32 58.03
N LEU A 4 27.92 -24.33 57.87
CA LEU A 4 28.04 -25.35 56.83
C LEU A 4 27.44 -24.80 55.56
N MET A 5 28.25 -24.57 54.52
CA MET A 5 27.76 -24.31 53.15
C MET A 5 27.39 -25.65 52.50
N LEU A 6 26.13 -25.82 52.16
CA LEU A 6 25.64 -26.88 51.27
C LEU A 6 25.85 -26.47 49.81
N LEU A 7 26.72 -27.18 49.11
CA LEU A 7 26.86 -27.14 47.66
C LEU A 7 25.69 -27.94 47.03
N PRO A 8 25.04 -27.47 45.96
CA PRO A 8 24.10 -28.29 45.22
C PRO A 8 24.87 -29.26 44.33
N THR A 9 24.47 -30.50 44.39
CA THR A 9 24.97 -31.62 43.59
C THR A 9 24.64 -31.35 42.11
N LEU A 10 25.65 -31.36 41.23
CA LEU A 10 25.46 -31.47 39.79
C LEU A 10 24.77 -32.80 39.48
N GLY A 11 23.52 -32.70 38.97
CA GLY A 11 22.87 -33.81 38.33
C GLY A 11 23.57 -34.13 37.01
N ALA A 12 23.97 -35.37 36.85
CA ALA A 12 24.53 -35.92 35.63
C ALA A 12 23.51 -35.72 34.50
N VAL A 13 23.87 -34.96 33.46
CA VAL A 13 23.18 -34.93 32.19
C VAL A 13 23.45 -36.26 31.51
N VAL A 14 22.43 -37.13 31.45
CA VAL A 14 22.44 -38.30 30.60
C VAL A 14 22.36 -37.78 29.16
N PRO A 15 23.30 -38.14 28.27
CA PRO A 15 23.11 -37.86 26.87
C PRO A 15 21.93 -38.67 26.40
N VAL A 16 20.87 -38.01 25.93
CA VAL A 16 19.85 -38.63 25.09
C VAL A 16 20.54 -38.84 23.75
N ASP A 17 20.92 -40.08 23.47
CA ASP A 17 21.25 -40.49 22.13
C ASP A 17 19.96 -40.29 21.30
N ALA A 18 19.86 -39.13 20.64
CA ALA A 18 19.00 -39.00 19.50
C ALA A 18 19.61 -39.89 18.41
N GLU A 19 19.11 -41.10 18.25
CA GLU A 19 19.22 -41.78 16.97
C GLU A 19 18.58 -40.85 15.94
N ALA A 20 19.43 -40.10 15.24
CA ALA A 20 19.06 -39.47 14.00
C ALA A 20 18.69 -40.64 13.07
N SER A 21 17.42 -40.80 12.81
CA SER A 21 16.97 -41.55 11.65
C SER A 21 17.46 -40.74 10.45
N ASN A 22 18.62 -41.12 9.88
CA ASN A 22 19.06 -40.71 8.58
C ASN A 22 18.12 -41.31 7.53
N THR A 23 17.00 -40.73 7.34
CA THR A 23 16.41 -40.58 6.01
C THR A 23 16.71 -39.14 5.62
N GLU A 24 17.68 -38.91 4.79
CA GLU A 24 17.85 -37.68 4.05
C GLU A 24 16.66 -37.54 3.09
N GLU A 25 15.49 -37.25 3.63
CA GLU A 25 14.41 -36.71 2.83
C GLU A 25 14.85 -35.29 2.46
N GLY A 26 15.02 -35.03 1.16
CA GLY A 26 15.47 -33.72 0.66
C GLY A 26 14.48 -32.61 0.99
N TRP A 27 14.91 -31.36 0.88
CA TRP A 27 14.11 -30.17 1.18
C TRP A 27 12.79 -30.10 0.38
N TRP A 28 12.71 -30.79 -0.76
CA TRP A 28 11.54 -30.86 -1.63
C TRP A 28 10.39 -31.74 -1.09
N VAL A 29 10.61 -32.48 -0.04
CA VAL A 29 9.56 -33.26 0.62
C VAL A 29 8.89 -32.37 1.66
N ASP A 30 7.55 -32.30 1.63
CA ASP A 30 6.73 -31.39 2.45
C ASP A 30 7.03 -29.90 2.24
N THR A 31 7.50 -29.51 1.06
CA THR A 31 7.69 -28.09 0.71
C THR A 31 6.37 -27.39 0.45
N THR A 32 6.32 -26.07 0.75
CA THR A 32 5.19 -25.20 0.38
C THR A 32 5.22 -24.77 -1.09
N VAL A 33 6.31 -25.05 -1.81
CA VAL A 33 6.47 -24.74 -3.24
C VAL A 33 5.64 -25.65 -4.12
N ASP A 34 5.53 -26.92 -3.74
CA ASP A 34 4.72 -27.96 -4.39
C ASP A 34 3.83 -28.68 -3.36
N ARG A 35 2.65 -28.12 -3.09
CA ARG A 35 1.73 -28.62 -2.05
C ARG A 35 1.04 -29.92 -2.43
N ASN A 36 0.87 -30.19 -3.72
CA ASN A 36 0.22 -31.40 -4.21
C ASN A 36 1.21 -32.53 -4.49
N GLN A 37 2.52 -32.27 -4.32
CA GLN A 37 3.62 -33.22 -4.43
C GLN A 37 3.69 -33.97 -5.79
N ASN A 38 3.42 -33.23 -6.87
CA ASN A 38 3.50 -33.76 -8.24
C ASN A 38 4.84 -33.47 -8.93
N GLY A 39 5.77 -32.78 -8.25
CA GLY A 39 7.06 -32.36 -8.78
C GLY A 39 6.98 -31.09 -9.63
N ILE A 40 5.81 -30.44 -9.70
CA ILE A 40 5.60 -29.16 -10.40
C ILE A 40 5.16 -28.12 -9.38
N GLY A 41 5.98 -27.11 -9.15
CA GLY A 41 5.69 -26.03 -8.21
C GLY A 41 4.35 -25.36 -8.49
N ASP A 42 3.58 -25.08 -7.45
CA ASP A 42 2.23 -24.49 -7.52
C ASP A 42 2.18 -23.22 -8.40
N MET A 43 3.27 -22.46 -8.47
CA MET A 43 3.35 -21.25 -9.29
C MET A 43 3.36 -21.54 -10.79
N ILE A 44 3.93 -22.65 -11.23
CA ILE A 44 3.83 -23.08 -12.64
C ILE A 44 2.37 -23.36 -12.98
N GLU A 45 1.67 -24.13 -12.13
CA GLU A 45 0.28 -24.51 -12.36
C GLU A 45 -0.65 -23.29 -12.44
N ARG A 46 -0.40 -22.27 -11.62
CA ARG A 46 -1.18 -21.01 -11.62
C ARG A 46 -0.92 -20.12 -12.83
N HIS A 47 0.27 -20.19 -13.41
CA HIS A 47 0.72 -19.30 -14.46
C HIS A 47 0.99 -19.99 -15.80
N ILE A 48 0.51 -21.21 -15.98
CA ILE A 48 0.77 -22.05 -17.16
C ILE A 48 0.30 -21.41 -18.48
N ASP A 49 -0.73 -20.57 -18.42
CA ASP A 49 -1.31 -19.85 -19.57
C ASP A 49 -0.96 -18.35 -19.56
N ASN A 50 -0.07 -17.90 -18.68
CA ASN A 50 0.28 -16.49 -18.57
C ASN A 50 1.02 -16.01 -19.82
N PRO A 51 0.47 -15.05 -20.61
CA PRO A 51 1.04 -14.64 -21.90
C PRO A 51 2.38 -13.89 -21.76
N ILE A 52 2.70 -13.37 -20.56
CA ILE A 52 3.99 -12.69 -20.30
C ILE A 52 5.11 -13.72 -20.16
N LEU A 53 4.82 -14.87 -19.56
CA LEU A 53 5.79 -15.94 -19.30
C LEU A 53 5.85 -16.94 -20.44
N LEU A 54 4.70 -17.21 -21.07
CA LEU A 54 4.56 -18.18 -22.16
C LEU A 54 5.13 -17.59 -23.46
N LYS A 55 6.21 -18.18 -23.96
CA LYS A 55 6.83 -17.79 -25.24
C LYS A 55 6.96 -19.01 -26.11
N ASP A 56 6.37 -18.96 -27.31
CA ASP A 56 6.41 -20.06 -28.27
C ASP A 56 5.98 -21.44 -27.71
N GLY A 57 5.07 -21.42 -26.71
CA GLY A 57 4.59 -22.64 -26.03
C GLY A 57 5.54 -23.18 -24.95
N THR A 58 6.61 -22.44 -24.62
CA THR A 58 7.56 -22.79 -23.54
C THR A 58 7.39 -21.86 -22.35
N LEU A 59 7.63 -22.40 -21.13
CA LEU A 59 7.72 -21.62 -19.89
C LEU A 59 9.15 -21.54 -19.39
N PRO A 60 9.56 -20.43 -18.76
CA PRO A 60 10.83 -20.33 -18.04
C PRO A 60 10.71 -21.12 -16.73
N ILE A 61 11.63 -22.03 -16.49
CA ILE A 61 11.63 -22.86 -15.29
C ILE A 61 13.04 -23.03 -14.71
N ILE A 62 13.08 -23.29 -13.41
CA ILE A 62 14.21 -23.82 -12.67
C ILE A 62 13.95 -25.32 -12.50
N VAL A 63 14.92 -26.14 -12.82
CA VAL A 63 14.88 -27.60 -12.66
C VAL A 63 15.79 -27.97 -11.50
N ASP A 64 15.23 -28.46 -10.41
CA ASP A 64 15.96 -28.88 -9.24
C ASP A 64 16.35 -30.35 -9.33
N PHE A 65 17.55 -30.68 -8.87
CA PHE A 65 18.10 -32.02 -8.87
C PHE A 65 18.40 -32.51 -7.45
N ASP A 66 18.46 -33.81 -7.27
CA ASP A 66 18.90 -34.46 -6.03
C ASP A 66 20.43 -34.49 -5.88
N HIS A 67 21.14 -33.89 -6.81
CA HIS A 67 22.60 -33.74 -6.89
C HIS A 67 22.96 -32.49 -7.66
N THR A 68 24.23 -32.04 -7.54
CA THR A 68 24.71 -30.90 -8.32
C THR A 68 24.76 -31.23 -9.81
N PRO A 69 23.94 -30.60 -10.66
CA PRO A 69 23.80 -30.96 -12.07
C PRO A 69 25.04 -30.62 -12.87
N ASP A 70 25.33 -31.47 -13.85
CA ASP A 70 26.44 -31.32 -14.78
C ASP A 70 25.98 -31.24 -16.26
N GLU A 71 26.93 -31.30 -17.19
CA GLU A 71 26.63 -31.22 -18.64
C GLU A 71 25.79 -32.42 -19.14
N GLU A 72 25.90 -33.58 -18.52
CA GLU A 72 25.13 -34.79 -18.90
C GLU A 72 23.66 -34.63 -18.54
N ASP A 73 23.36 -33.98 -17.43
CA ASP A 73 21.99 -33.66 -16.99
C ASP A 73 21.32 -32.66 -17.94
N VAL A 74 22.03 -31.61 -18.32
CA VAL A 74 21.52 -30.64 -19.30
C VAL A 74 21.26 -31.30 -20.64
N ILE A 75 22.19 -32.10 -21.14
CA ILE A 75 22.00 -32.88 -22.38
C ILE A 75 20.80 -33.81 -22.30
N MET A 76 20.58 -34.45 -21.15
CA MET A 76 19.40 -35.26 -20.91
C MET A 76 18.11 -34.45 -21.02
N LEU A 77 18.04 -33.29 -20.37
CA LEU A 77 16.90 -32.38 -20.45
C LEU A 77 16.65 -31.92 -21.90
N GLU A 78 17.69 -31.48 -22.61
CA GLU A 78 17.59 -31.02 -24.01
C GLU A 78 17.03 -32.12 -24.93
N GLN A 79 17.52 -33.37 -24.78
CA GLN A 79 17.13 -34.48 -25.63
C GLN A 79 15.75 -35.03 -25.30
N GLN A 80 15.35 -34.97 -24.03
CA GLN A 80 14.13 -35.65 -23.58
C GLN A 80 12.92 -34.71 -23.53
N VAL A 81 13.12 -33.41 -23.23
CA VAL A 81 12.03 -32.46 -23.01
C VAL A 81 12.20 -31.15 -23.76
N ASP A 82 13.06 -31.12 -24.80
CA ASP A 82 13.32 -29.95 -25.61
C ASP A 82 13.68 -28.71 -24.75
N TYR A 83 14.47 -28.95 -23.70
CA TYR A 83 14.91 -27.92 -22.76
C TYR A 83 15.87 -26.94 -23.44
N GLU A 84 15.64 -25.64 -23.24
CA GLU A 84 16.54 -24.58 -23.69
C GLU A 84 17.34 -24.07 -22.49
N HIS A 85 18.58 -24.56 -22.32
CA HIS A 85 19.43 -24.22 -21.18
C HIS A 85 19.87 -22.76 -21.19
N GLN A 86 19.87 -22.12 -20.00
CA GLN A 86 20.34 -20.75 -19.79
C GLN A 86 21.46 -20.66 -18.74
N PHE A 87 21.25 -21.23 -17.54
CA PHE A 87 22.18 -21.09 -16.42
C PHE A 87 22.32 -22.38 -15.61
N TYR A 88 23.56 -22.62 -15.13
CA TYR A 88 23.81 -23.54 -14.03
C TYR A 88 23.72 -22.82 -12.69
N LEU A 89 23.05 -23.42 -11.72
CA LEU A 89 22.84 -22.91 -10.37
C LEU A 89 23.36 -23.89 -9.30
N PRO A 90 24.66 -24.21 -9.29
CA PRO A 90 25.21 -25.30 -8.47
C PRO A 90 25.08 -25.08 -6.97
N ALA A 91 24.86 -23.84 -6.51
CA ALA A 91 24.67 -23.53 -5.10
C ALA A 91 23.35 -24.06 -4.53
N ILE A 92 22.40 -24.36 -5.40
CA ILE A 92 21.07 -24.87 -5.06
C ILE A 92 20.74 -26.18 -5.83
N ASP A 93 21.75 -26.82 -6.42
CA ASP A 93 21.62 -28.05 -7.18
C ASP A 93 20.57 -27.98 -8.31
N ALA A 94 20.56 -26.87 -9.07
CA ALA A 94 19.56 -26.63 -10.11
C ALA A 94 20.17 -26.13 -11.43
N VAL A 95 19.35 -26.15 -12.47
CA VAL A 95 19.58 -25.45 -13.75
C VAL A 95 18.37 -24.61 -14.12
N ALA A 96 18.57 -23.46 -14.76
CA ALA A 96 17.51 -22.60 -15.26
C ALA A 96 17.47 -22.59 -16.78
N GLY A 97 16.26 -22.54 -17.34
CA GLY A 97 16.01 -22.53 -18.78
C GLY A 97 14.54 -22.54 -19.14
N ARG A 98 14.19 -23.04 -20.32
CA ARG A 98 12.79 -23.08 -20.77
C ARG A 98 12.39 -24.51 -21.17
N VAL A 99 11.15 -24.88 -20.84
CA VAL A 99 10.56 -26.17 -21.21
C VAL A 99 9.21 -25.96 -21.88
N PRO A 100 8.87 -26.69 -22.94
CA PRO A 100 7.51 -26.72 -23.48
C PRO A 100 6.50 -27.15 -22.43
N VAL A 101 5.40 -26.42 -22.30
CA VAL A 101 4.33 -26.72 -21.33
C VAL A 101 3.84 -28.18 -21.44
N ALA A 102 3.74 -28.68 -22.66
CA ALA A 102 3.31 -30.05 -22.91
C ALA A 102 4.28 -31.14 -22.38
N LEU A 103 5.49 -30.77 -21.96
CA LEU A 103 6.53 -31.70 -21.52
C LEU A 103 6.89 -31.56 -20.03
N LEU A 104 6.20 -30.70 -19.27
CA LEU A 104 6.45 -30.50 -17.85
C LEU A 104 6.33 -31.80 -17.04
N ASP A 105 5.24 -32.55 -17.20
CA ASP A 105 5.05 -33.86 -16.53
C ASP A 105 6.16 -34.87 -16.88
N LYS A 106 6.69 -34.78 -18.10
CA LYS A 106 7.79 -35.65 -18.51
C LYS A 106 9.10 -35.22 -17.85
N ALA A 107 9.32 -33.92 -17.70
CA ALA A 107 10.51 -33.37 -17.06
C ALA A 107 10.64 -33.81 -15.59
N THR A 108 9.55 -33.84 -14.84
CA THR A 108 9.56 -34.33 -13.45
C THR A 108 9.88 -35.84 -13.32
N SER A 109 9.75 -36.56 -14.40
CA SER A 109 9.99 -38.03 -14.42
C SER A 109 11.42 -38.41 -14.82
N LEU A 110 12.29 -37.40 -15.10
CA LEU A 110 13.66 -37.65 -15.51
C LEU A 110 14.56 -37.98 -14.32
N PRO A 111 15.60 -38.80 -14.52
CA PRO A 111 16.53 -39.18 -13.46
C PRO A 111 17.17 -37.94 -12.80
N GLY A 112 17.19 -37.92 -11.47
CA GLY A 112 17.78 -36.85 -10.69
C GLY A 112 16.92 -35.59 -10.54
N VAL A 113 15.90 -35.38 -11.38
CA VAL A 113 14.98 -34.24 -11.23
C VAL A 113 14.04 -34.47 -10.05
N VAL A 114 13.98 -33.51 -9.13
CA VAL A 114 13.14 -33.57 -7.93
C VAL A 114 11.98 -32.60 -7.96
N MET A 115 12.15 -31.44 -8.62
CA MET A 115 11.09 -30.44 -8.75
C MET A 115 11.32 -29.51 -9.93
N LEU A 116 10.26 -28.91 -10.43
CA LEU A 116 10.27 -27.80 -11.36
C LEU A 116 9.70 -26.57 -10.66
N GLU A 117 10.44 -25.47 -10.64
CA GLU A 117 9.96 -24.19 -10.16
C GLU A 117 9.78 -23.20 -11.31
N LEU A 118 8.88 -22.23 -11.14
CA LEU A 118 8.74 -21.14 -12.11
C LEU A 118 9.94 -20.21 -11.99
N ASP A 119 10.67 -20.00 -13.10
CA ASP A 119 11.62 -18.89 -13.21
C ASP A 119 10.81 -17.60 -13.43
N GLY A 120 10.39 -17.00 -12.32
CA GLY A 120 9.57 -15.81 -12.29
C GLY A 120 10.36 -14.57 -12.72
N ILE A 121 9.65 -13.57 -13.21
CA ILE A 121 10.26 -12.27 -13.54
C ILE A 121 10.46 -11.51 -12.23
N MET A 122 11.71 -11.31 -11.82
CA MET A 122 12.05 -10.31 -10.82
C MET A 122 12.11 -8.96 -11.53
N THR A 123 11.12 -8.12 -11.28
CA THR A 123 11.17 -6.71 -11.64
C THR A 123 11.74 -5.92 -10.48
N ILE A 124 12.45 -4.82 -10.78
CA ILE A 124 12.73 -3.79 -9.77
C ILE A 124 11.36 -3.24 -9.39
N GLN A 125 10.79 -3.75 -8.33
CA GLN A 125 9.54 -3.23 -7.81
C GLN A 125 9.84 -1.87 -7.19
N ASN A 126 9.40 -0.80 -7.83
CA ASN A 126 9.18 0.46 -7.15
C ASN A 126 7.91 0.40 -6.25
N GLY A 127 7.41 -0.77 -6.03
CA GLY A 127 6.45 -1.10 -5.01
C GLY A 127 6.98 -0.98 -3.58
N ASP A 128 8.08 -0.22 -3.34
CA ASP A 128 8.59 -0.01 -1.99
C ASP A 128 7.50 0.55 -1.06
N ALA A 129 6.67 1.47 -1.56
CA ALA A 129 5.54 2.01 -0.80
C ALA A 129 4.43 0.97 -0.61
N VAL A 130 4.14 0.15 -1.60
CA VAL A 130 3.17 -0.94 -1.56
C VAL A 130 3.64 -2.03 -0.59
N ALA A 131 4.87 -2.52 -0.75
CA ALA A 131 5.44 -3.58 0.06
C ALA A 131 5.74 -3.12 1.51
N LEU A 132 6.26 -1.91 1.70
CA LEU A 132 6.63 -1.40 3.02
C LEU A 132 5.45 -1.38 4.00
N HIS A 133 4.24 -1.06 3.50
CA HIS A 133 3.03 -0.99 4.31
C HIS A 133 2.15 -2.24 4.22
N GLY A 134 2.62 -3.31 3.55
CA GLY A 134 1.91 -4.58 3.41
C GLY A 134 0.64 -4.49 2.55
N VAL A 135 0.61 -3.58 1.56
CA VAL A 135 -0.53 -3.44 0.63
C VAL A 135 -0.59 -4.62 -0.33
N ASP A 136 0.55 -5.05 -0.85
CA ASP A 136 0.69 -6.27 -1.66
C ASP A 136 0.19 -7.51 -0.92
N THR A 137 0.55 -7.62 0.35
CA THR A 137 0.06 -8.70 1.23
C THR A 137 -1.45 -8.58 1.45
N ALA A 138 -1.98 -7.35 1.62
CA ALA A 138 -3.41 -7.14 1.73
C ALA A 138 -4.15 -7.59 0.46
N TRP A 139 -3.66 -7.27 -0.73
CA TRP A 139 -4.24 -7.76 -2.00
C TRP A 139 -4.23 -9.29 -2.09
N GLN A 140 -3.10 -9.91 -1.74
CA GLN A 140 -2.94 -11.37 -1.81
C GLN A 140 -3.83 -12.12 -0.81
N GLU A 141 -3.89 -11.64 0.43
CA GLU A 141 -4.62 -12.32 1.50
C GLU A 141 -6.13 -12.10 1.41
N THR A 142 -6.58 -10.93 0.91
CA THR A 142 -7.99 -10.55 0.97
C THR A 142 -8.67 -10.48 -0.41
N GLY A 143 -7.89 -10.30 -1.48
CA GLY A 143 -8.41 -10.07 -2.83
C GLY A 143 -9.01 -8.67 -3.03
N TYR A 144 -8.85 -7.74 -2.07
CA TYR A 144 -9.34 -6.36 -2.20
C TYR A 144 -8.32 -5.50 -2.95
N ASP A 145 -8.78 -4.76 -3.94
CA ASP A 145 -8.00 -3.94 -4.88
C ASP A 145 -8.53 -2.50 -5.02
N GLY A 146 -9.55 -2.15 -4.23
CA GLY A 146 -10.24 -0.85 -4.25
C GLY A 146 -11.52 -0.81 -5.09
N SER A 147 -11.89 -1.91 -5.73
CA SER A 147 -13.12 -2.00 -6.53
C SER A 147 -14.35 -1.52 -5.75
N GLY A 148 -15.21 -0.75 -6.42
CA GLY A 148 -16.45 -0.21 -5.83
C GLY A 148 -16.26 1.05 -4.99
N THR A 149 -15.02 1.59 -4.88
CA THR A 149 -14.72 2.84 -4.17
C THR A 149 -14.24 3.91 -5.15
N THR A 150 -14.58 5.17 -4.89
CA THR A 150 -14.06 6.33 -5.63
C THR A 150 -13.28 7.25 -4.70
N VAL A 151 -12.09 7.66 -5.13
CA VAL A 151 -11.22 8.60 -4.39
C VAL A 151 -11.15 9.93 -5.14
N ALA A 152 -11.43 11.03 -4.45
CA ALA A 152 -11.22 12.38 -4.98
C ALA A 152 -9.78 12.84 -4.72
N ILE A 153 -9.08 13.29 -5.76
CA ILE A 153 -7.76 13.91 -5.69
C ILE A 153 -7.96 15.42 -5.85
N ILE A 154 -7.83 16.15 -4.75
CA ILE A 154 -8.02 17.61 -4.69
C ILE A 154 -6.62 18.25 -4.75
N ASP A 155 -6.20 18.61 -5.97
CA ASP A 155 -4.79 18.93 -6.25
C ASP A 155 -4.61 19.81 -7.53
N THR A 156 -3.54 19.61 -8.32
CA THR A 156 -3.23 20.32 -9.58
C THR A 156 -4.00 19.80 -10.80
N GLY A 157 -4.70 18.68 -10.67
CA GLY A 157 -5.40 17.97 -11.74
C GLY A 157 -5.00 16.51 -11.84
N ILE A 158 -5.47 15.82 -12.87
CA ILE A 158 -5.12 14.43 -13.20
C ILE A 158 -4.90 14.33 -14.71
N ASP A 159 -3.78 13.77 -15.14
CA ASP A 159 -3.52 13.47 -16.55
C ASP A 159 -4.32 12.22 -16.98
N GLY A 160 -5.53 12.45 -17.45
CA GLY A 160 -6.44 11.39 -17.90
C GLY A 160 -6.07 10.76 -19.26
N LEU A 161 -4.87 11.06 -19.79
CA LEU A 161 -4.32 10.41 -20.98
C LEU A 161 -3.12 9.48 -20.64
N HIS A 162 -2.70 9.45 -19.39
CA HIS A 162 -1.62 8.57 -18.96
C HIS A 162 -2.14 7.13 -18.82
N SER A 163 -1.43 6.15 -19.40
CA SER A 163 -1.85 4.74 -19.46
C SER A 163 -2.26 4.09 -18.12
N SER A 164 -1.76 4.63 -17.01
CA SER A 164 -2.13 4.16 -15.66
C SER A 164 -3.36 4.88 -15.08
N LEU A 165 -3.93 5.86 -15.79
CA LEU A 165 -5.03 6.72 -15.30
C LEU A 165 -6.14 6.94 -16.33
N ASP A 166 -6.01 6.44 -17.56
CA ASP A 166 -6.98 6.66 -18.66
C ASP A 166 -8.12 5.64 -18.63
N ASP A 167 -7.82 4.42 -18.28
CA ASP A 167 -8.72 3.28 -18.33
C ASP A 167 -8.69 2.49 -17.01
N GLN A 168 -9.76 1.75 -16.68
CA GLN A 168 -9.89 0.99 -15.45
C GLN A 168 -9.25 -0.39 -15.54
N ASP A 169 -9.41 -1.07 -16.66
CA ASP A 169 -8.94 -2.43 -16.90
C ASP A 169 -7.80 -2.51 -17.93
N ASP A 170 -7.34 -1.34 -18.42
CA ASP A 170 -6.28 -1.19 -19.43
C ASP A 170 -6.61 -1.91 -20.77
N ASP A 171 -7.89 -2.17 -21.05
CA ASP A 171 -8.36 -2.70 -22.32
C ASP A 171 -8.93 -1.57 -23.21
N PRO A 172 -8.24 -1.14 -24.27
CA PRO A 172 -8.69 -0.02 -25.09
C PRO A 172 -9.98 -0.29 -25.89
N GLU A 173 -10.54 -1.50 -25.80
CA GLU A 173 -11.82 -1.87 -26.42
C GLU A 173 -13.02 -1.61 -25.48
N THR A 174 -12.78 -1.36 -24.20
CA THR A 174 -13.82 -1.01 -23.21
C THR A 174 -13.93 0.51 -23.03
N GLU A 175 -15.07 0.99 -22.55
CA GLU A 175 -15.31 2.40 -22.24
C GLU A 175 -15.56 2.54 -20.72
N ASP A 176 -14.52 2.31 -19.90
CA ASP A 176 -14.60 2.39 -18.45
C ASP A 176 -13.52 3.29 -17.84
N PRO A 177 -13.63 4.60 -18.03
CA PRO A 177 -12.59 5.54 -17.64
C PRO A 177 -12.25 5.43 -16.15
N LYS A 178 -10.95 5.49 -15.84
CA LYS A 178 -10.41 5.53 -14.48
C LYS A 178 -10.83 6.80 -13.76
N VAL A 179 -10.74 7.95 -14.42
CA VAL A 179 -11.19 9.25 -13.93
C VAL A 179 -12.63 9.50 -14.34
N VAL A 180 -13.57 9.26 -13.43
CA VAL A 180 -15.01 9.29 -13.71
C VAL A 180 -15.62 10.68 -13.67
N ALA A 181 -14.94 11.67 -13.05
CA ALA A 181 -15.35 13.07 -13.04
C ALA A 181 -14.15 13.99 -12.85
N PHE A 182 -14.29 15.21 -13.35
CA PHE A 182 -13.26 16.24 -13.21
C PHE A 182 -13.91 17.63 -13.03
N TYR A 183 -13.48 18.34 -11.97
CA TYR A 183 -13.90 19.71 -11.69
C TYR A 183 -12.70 20.65 -11.62
N ASP A 184 -12.78 21.77 -12.32
CA ASP A 184 -11.71 22.75 -12.44
C ASP A 184 -12.20 24.16 -12.05
N PRO A 185 -12.25 24.49 -10.76
CA PRO A 185 -12.59 25.84 -10.30
C PRO A 185 -11.50 26.88 -10.60
N VAL A 186 -10.30 26.47 -11.00
CA VAL A 186 -9.21 27.39 -11.35
C VAL A 186 -9.48 28.08 -12.69
N ASN A 187 -9.77 27.30 -13.73
CA ASN A 187 -9.91 27.81 -15.10
C ASN A 187 -11.35 27.77 -15.61
N ASN A 188 -12.19 26.89 -15.07
CA ASN A 188 -13.54 26.61 -15.54
C ASN A 188 -14.58 26.56 -14.40
N PRO A 189 -14.66 27.57 -13.51
CA PRO A 189 -15.46 27.50 -12.28
C PRO A 189 -16.98 27.32 -12.52
N SER A 190 -17.47 27.61 -13.70
CA SER A 190 -18.90 27.47 -14.07
C SER A 190 -19.27 26.08 -14.62
N LEU A 191 -18.29 25.23 -14.93
CA LEU A 191 -18.51 23.89 -15.47
C LEU A 191 -18.50 22.87 -14.30
N THR A 192 -19.65 22.72 -13.67
CA THR A 192 -19.77 21.99 -12.38
C THR A 192 -20.34 20.57 -12.52
N ASN A 193 -20.63 20.10 -13.74
CA ASN A 193 -21.24 18.78 -13.96
C ASN A 193 -20.25 17.62 -13.74
N GLY A 194 -18.93 17.89 -13.77
CA GLY A 194 -17.90 16.84 -13.59
C GLY A 194 -17.52 16.08 -14.85
N THR A 195 -18.28 16.21 -15.95
CA THR A 195 -17.99 15.55 -17.24
C THR A 195 -17.79 16.55 -18.39
N GLU A 196 -17.79 17.85 -18.09
CA GLU A 196 -17.71 18.93 -19.09
C GLU A 196 -16.27 19.27 -19.46
N VAL A 197 -15.31 18.96 -18.57
CA VAL A 197 -13.88 19.18 -18.78
C VAL A 197 -13.19 17.82 -18.80
N PHE A 198 -12.40 17.56 -19.84
CA PHE A 198 -11.58 16.36 -19.89
C PHE A 198 -10.48 16.46 -18.81
N PRO A 199 -10.21 15.37 -18.07
CA PRO A 199 -9.18 15.39 -17.01
C PRO A 199 -7.80 15.74 -17.57
N TYR A 200 -7.17 16.76 -16.98
CA TYR A 200 -5.82 17.18 -17.33
C TYR A 200 -5.06 17.66 -16.10
N ASP A 201 -3.74 17.67 -16.21
CA ASP A 201 -2.84 18.24 -15.22
C ASP A 201 -1.76 19.06 -15.94
N ASP A 202 -1.63 20.33 -15.58
CA ASP A 202 -0.66 21.26 -16.18
C ASP A 202 0.57 21.50 -15.28
N GLN A 203 0.68 20.72 -14.18
CA GLN A 203 1.78 20.80 -13.21
C GLN A 203 2.40 19.44 -12.90
N GLY A 204 1.61 18.39 -12.68
CA GLY A 204 2.02 17.00 -12.52
C GLY A 204 1.94 16.42 -11.10
N HIS A 205 1.79 17.27 -10.08
CA HIS A 205 1.73 16.83 -8.70
C HIS A 205 0.46 16.00 -8.44
N GLY A 206 -0.70 16.44 -8.91
CA GLY A 206 -1.97 15.74 -8.75
C GLY A 206 -2.01 14.40 -9.50
N SER A 207 -1.40 14.33 -10.70
CA SER A 207 -1.27 13.05 -11.44
C SER A 207 -0.41 12.05 -10.68
N HIS A 208 0.68 12.50 -10.05
CA HIS A 208 1.51 11.67 -9.20
C HIS A 208 0.71 11.16 -7.98
N CYS A 209 -0.04 12.01 -7.31
CA CYS A 209 -0.92 11.63 -6.19
C CYS A 209 -2.01 10.64 -6.63
N ALA A 210 -2.63 10.87 -7.81
CA ALA A 210 -3.62 9.96 -8.39
C ALA A 210 -3.05 8.57 -8.67
N GLY A 211 -1.87 8.51 -9.29
CA GLY A 211 -1.15 7.27 -9.55
C GLY A 211 -0.79 6.53 -8.27
N THR A 212 -0.31 7.24 -7.24
CA THR A 212 0.01 6.65 -5.93
C THR A 212 -1.23 6.07 -5.25
N THR A 213 -2.38 6.74 -5.36
CA THR A 213 -3.63 6.23 -4.77
C THR A 213 -4.15 5.02 -5.52
N ALA A 214 -4.31 5.12 -6.85
CA ALA A 214 -5.13 4.19 -7.60
C ALA A 214 -4.67 3.96 -9.05
N GLY A 215 -3.45 4.33 -9.44
CA GLY A 215 -2.94 4.00 -10.77
C GLY A 215 -2.96 2.49 -11.02
N THR A 216 -3.31 2.05 -12.24
CA THR A 216 -3.30 0.62 -12.61
C THR A 216 -1.89 0.05 -12.68
N GLY A 217 -0.88 0.92 -12.89
CA GLY A 217 0.51 0.52 -13.08
C GLY A 217 0.89 0.30 -14.55
N ALA A 218 -0.09 0.41 -15.47
CA ALA A 218 0.15 0.20 -16.90
C ALA A 218 1.23 1.14 -17.46
N PRO A 219 1.97 0.71 -18.48
CA PRO A 219 1.82 -0.57 -19.21
C PRO A 219 2.63 -1.72 -18.62
N THR A 220 3.51 -1.48 -17.62
CA THR A 220 4.41 -2.50 -17.10
C THR A 220 3.88 -3.16 -15.84
N TYR A 221 2.91 -2.55 -15.15
CA TYR A 221 2.35 -2.97 -13.87
C TYR A 221 3.37 -3.04 -12.72
N GLU A 222 4.51 -2.34 -12.88
CA GLU A 222 5.57 -2.28 -11.87
C GLU A 222 5.27 -1.26 -10.77
N ASN A 223 4.46 -0.24 -11.07
CA ASN A 223 4.17 0.87 -10.16
C ASN A 223 2.66 1.09 -9.99
N PRO A 224 1.91 0.08 -9.53
CA PRO A 224 0.49 0.26 -9.24
C PRO A 224 0.29 1.18 -8.04
N GLY A 225 -0.85 1.85 -7.99
CA GLY A 225 -1.31 2.53 -6.79
C GLY A 225 -1.77 1.54 -5.72
N MET A 226 -2.04 2.05 -4.52
CA MET A 226 -2.44 1.22 -3.37
C MET A 226 -3.81 0.53 -3.59
N ALA A 227 -4.68 1.15 -4.39
CA ALA A 227 -6.02 0.65 -4.70
C ALA A 227 -6.26 0.70 -6.23
N PRO A 228 -5.58 -0.18 -7.01
CA PRO A 228 -5.51 -0.05 -8.46
C PRO A 228 -6.86 -0.17 -9.17
N GLN A 229 -7.87 -0.71 -8.52
CA GLN A 229 -9.23 -0.82 -9.05
C GLN A 229 -10.21 0.22 -8.47
N ALA A 230 -9.75 1.15 -7.61
CA ALA A 230 -10.57 2.28 -7.20
C ALA A 230 -10.71 3.29 -8.35
N LYS A 231 -11.88 3.89 -8.50
CA LYS A 231 -12.12 4.99 -9.44
C LYS A 231 -11.59 6.30 -8.87
N LEU A 232 -11.31 7.24 -9.76
CA LEU A 232 -10.79 8.55 -9.42
C LEU A 232 -11.76 9.68 -9.81
N VAL A 233 -11.73 10.74 -9.01
CA VAL A 233 -12.31 12.04 -9.34
C VAL A 233 -11.22 13.08 -9.19
N GLY A 234 -10.97 13.87 -10.24
CA GLY A 234 -10.01 14.97 -10.21
C GLY A 234 -10.70 16.29 -9.82
N VAL A 235 -10.14 16.99 -8.85
CA VAL A 235 -10.59 18.34 -8.45
C VAL A 235 -9.38 19.28 -8.49
N LYS A 236 -9.28 20.04 -9.60
CA LYS A 236 -8.14 20.92 -9.83
C LYS A 236 -8.32 22.23 -9.10
N VAL A 237 -7.74 22.35 -7.89
CA VAL A 237 -7.79 23.54 -7.05
C VAL A 237 -6.49 24.35 -7.04
N LEU A 238 -5.42 23.79 -7.61
CA LEU A 238 -4.12 24.42 -7.76
C LEU A 238 -3.82 24.67 -9.25
N ASP A 239 -3.21 25.80 -9.55
CA ASP A 239 -2.82 26.21 -10.90
C ASP A 239 -1.54 25.49 -11.39
N SER A 240 -1.06 25.85 -12.58
CA SER A 240 0.19 25.31 -13.17
C SER A 240 1.45 25.67 -12.38
N GLY A 241 1.37 26.60 -11.44
CA GLY A 241 2.44 26.91 -10.48
C GLY A 241 2.35 26.12 -9.17
N GLY A 242 1.33 25.25 -9.03
CA GLY A 242 1.08 24.51 -7.80
C GLY A 242 0.46 25.36 -6.69
N SER A 243 -0.23 26.44 -7.02
CA SER A 243 -0.80 27.40 -6.05
C SER A 243 -2.30 27.58 -6.27
N GLY A 244 -3.05 27.77 -5.18
CA GLY A 244 -4.47 28.08 -5.20
C GLY A 244 -4.88 28.93 -4.01
N SER A 245 -5.89 29.78 -4.19
CA SER A 245 -6.45 30.55 -3.06
C SER A 245 -7.31 29.65 -2.17
N PHE A 246 -7.45 29.99 -0.90
CA PHE A 246 -8.34 29.30 0.03
C PHE A 246 -9.76 29.17 -0.52
N ALA A 247 -10.27 30.21 -1.18
CA ALA A 247 -11.59 30.21 -1.79
C ALA A 247 -11.73 29.15 -2.91
N VAL A 248 -10.72 29.01 -3.77
CA VAL A 248 -10.70 28.01 -4.85
C VAL A 248 -10.60 26.61 -4.27
N VAL A 249 -9.75 26.40 -3.25
CA VAL A 249 -9.64 25.11 -2.55
C VAL A 249 -10.98 24.74 -1.90
N MET A 250 -11.60 25.66 -1.16
CA MET A 250 -12.91 25.42 -0.54
C MET A 250 -14.02 25.21 -1.57
N ALA A 251 -13.97 25.86 -2.76
CA ALA A 251 -14.92 25.58 -3.84
C ALA A 251 -14.78 24.13 -4.38
N GLY A 252 -13.55 23.62 -4.48
CA GLY A 252 -13.32 22.22 -4.82
C GLY A 252 -13.82 21.26 -3.74
N MET A 253 -13.59 21.56 -2.47
CA MET A 253 -14.10 20.77 -1.33
C MET A 253 -15.63 20.74 -1.32
N GLN A 254 -16.27 21.90 -1.52
CA GLN A 254 -17.73 22.00 -1.60
C GLN A 254 -18.28 21.17 -2.75
N TRP A 255 -17.68 21.26 -3.94
CA TRP A 255 -18.08 20.48 -5.08
C TRP A 255 -17.98 18.96 -4.80
N THR A 256 -16.92 18.55 -4.11
CA THR A 256 -16.73 17.15 -3.70
C THR A 256 -17.84 16.68 -2.76
N ILE A 257 -18.23 17.50 -1.79
CA ILE A 257 -19.37 17.23 -0.90
C ILE A 257 -20.66 17.09 -1.70
N ASP A 258 -20.95 18.03 -2.59
CA ASP A 258 -22.20 18.08 -3.34
C ASP A 258 -22.37 16.88 -4.29
N ASN A 259 -21.27 16.38 -4.84
CA ASN A 259 -21.25 15.32 -5.84
C ASN A 259 -20.88 13.92 -5.29
N ARG A 260 -20.68 13.78 -3.98
CA ARG A 260 -20.21 12.53 -3.37
C ARG A 260 -21.09 11.31 -3.65
N TYR A 261 -22.40 11.48 -3.68
CA TYR A 261 -23.33 10.38 -3.98
C TYR A 261 -23.38 10.08 -5.48
N GLN A 262 -23.26 11.11 -6.33
CA GLN A 262 -23.31 10.92 -7.78
C GLN A 262 -22.14 10.06 -8.27
N TYR A 263 -20.94 10.31 -7.73
CA TYR A 263 -19.70 9.63 -8.13
C TYR A 263 -19.21 8.61 -7.09
N ASN A 264 -20.01 8.33 -6.07
CA ASN A 264 -19.65 7.42 -4.96
C ASN A 264 -18.31 7.79 -4.29
N ILE A 265 -18.06 9.09 -4.06
CA ILE A 265 -16.83 9.57 -3.44
C ILE A 265 -16.89 9.26 -1.94
N ARG A 266 -16.04 8.36 -1.46
CA ARG A 266 -15.97 7.95 -0.07
C ARG A 266 -14.63 8.35 0.59
N VAL A 267 -13.62 8.67 -0.23
CA VAL A 267 -12.29 9.08 0.20
C VAL A 267 -11.90 10.34 -0.55
N ALA A 268 -11.21 11.26 0.11
CA ALA A 268 -10.55 12.39 -0.54
C ALA A 268 -9.09 12.51 -0.05
N SER A 269 -8.19 12.85 -0.97
CA SER A 269 -6.77 13.11 -0.72
C SER A 269 -6.45 14.55 -1.06
N MET A 270 -5.90 15.29 -0.09
CA MET A 270 -5.46 16.68 -0.22
C MET A 270 -3.97 16.78 0.12
N SER A 271 -3.13 16.72 -0.91
CA SER A 271 -1.67 16.84 -0.78
C SER A 271 -1.21 18.30 -0.86
N LEU A 272 -1.88 19.18 -0.13
CA LEU A 272 -1.68 20.62 -0.15
C LEU A 272 -1.81 21.24 1.25
N GLY A 273 -1.37 22.49 1.39
CA GLY A 273 -1.54 23.24 2.63
C GLY A 273 -0.90 24.62 2.56
N ALA A 274 -1.25 25.48 3.52
CA ALA A 274 -0.62 26.79 3.67
C ALA A 274 0.64 26.66 4.53
N PHE A 275 1.81 26.56 3.88
CA PHE A 275 3.09 26.37 4.54
C PHE A 275 3.96 27.63 4.45
N GLY A 276 4.43 28.11 5.59
CA GLY A 276 5.65 28.88 5.70
C GLY A 276 5.73 30.30 5.14
N ILE A 277 4.67 30.90 4.62
CA ILE A 277 4.73 32.26 4.06
C ILE A 277 4.26 33.32 5.06
N ILE A 278 3.44 32.98 6.02
CA ILE A 278 3.01 33.79 7.14
C ILE A 278 2.89 32.90 8.36
N GLU A 279 3.19 33.39 9.56
CA GLU A 279 2.76 32.74 10.81
C GLU A 279 1.23 32.68 10.84
N TRP A 280 0.65 31.70 10.10
CA TRP A 280 -0.75 31.41 10.20
C TRP A 280 -0.95 30.63 11.48
N THR A 281 -1.72 31.19 12.36
CA THR A 281 -2.37 30.46 13.41
C THR A 281 -3.28 29.44 12.71
N SER A 282 -2.91 28.16 12.76
CA SER A 282 -3.73 27.08 12.20
C SER A 282 -4.84 26.70 13.16
N SER A 283 -5.69 27.68 13.47
CA SER A 283 -6.83 27.49 14.34
C SER A 283 -7.87 26.62 13.65
N GLU A 284 -8.47 25.67 14.40
CA GLU A 284 -9.65 24.92 13.97
C GLU A 284 -10.81 25.82 13.51
N GLU A 285 -10.80 27.07 13.95
CA GLU A 285 -11.82 28.05 13.60
C GLU A 285 -11.57 28.70 12.24
N ASP A 286 -10.42 28.44 11.58
CA ASP A 286 -10.23 28.96 10.22
C ASP A 286 -11.18 28.28 9.23
N SER A 287 -11.51 29.01 8.16
CA SER A 287 -12.54 28.58 7.21
C SER A 287 -12.19 27.28 6.47
N VAL A 288 -10.90 27.03 6.22
CA VAL A 288 -10.47 25.83 5.47
C VAL A 288 -10.53 24.61 6.37
N ASN A 289 -10.11 24.72 7.63
CA ASN A 289 -10.22 23.65 8.62
C ASN A 289 -11.69 23.28 8.91
N ARG A 290 -12.56 24.29 9.03
CA ARG A 290 -14.00 24.03 9.18
C ARG A 290 -14.57 23.27 7.97
N MET A 291 -14.19 23.66 6.75
CA MET A 291 -14.60 22.96 5.53
C MET A 291 -14.04 21.52 5.47
N ALA A 292 -12.81 21.30 5.95
CA ALA A 292 -12.21 19.97 6.04
C ALA A 292 -13.00 19.06 7.01
N ASN A 293 -13.35 19.57 8.18
CA ASN A 293 -14.19 18.85 9.12
C ASN A 293 -15.61 18.58 8.54
N ASP A 294 -16.16 19.54 7.79
CA ASP A 294 -17.47 19.40 7.13
C ASP A 294 -17.45 18.29 6.05
N MET A 295 -16.35 18.08 5.32
CA MET A 295 -16.21 16.93 4.42
C MET A 295 -16.33 15.61 5.19
N VAL A 296 -15.69 15.49 6.35
CA VAL A 296 -15.76 14.29 7.20
C VAL A 296 -17.17 14.06 7.71
N TYR A 297 -17.88 15.10 8.16
CA TYR A 297 -19.30 15.00 8.58
C TYR A 297 -20.24 14.68 7.41
N ASN A 298 -19.82 14.93 6.17
CA ASN A 298 -20.53 14.54 4.96
C ASN A 298 -20.11 13.17 4.43
N ASP A 299 -19.60 12.29 5.29
CA ASP A 299 -19.27 10.88 5.00
C ASP A 299 -18.13 10.69 3.99
N ILE A 300 -17.19 11.64 3.93
CA ILE A 300 -15.97 11.56 3.12
C ILE A 300 -14.77 11.38 4.07
N THR A 301 -14.06 10.27 3.94
CA THR A 301 -12.82 10.03 4.69
C THR A 301 -11.71 10.91 4.08
N LEU A 302 -11.34 11.97 4.78
CA LEU A 302 -10.43 13.00 4.26
C LEU A 302 -9.01 12.81 4.79
N PHE A 303 -8.06 12.66 3.86
CA PHE A 303 -6.62 12.59 4.11
C PHE A 303 -5.94 13.89 3.72
N ILE A 304 -5.08 14.42 4.60
CA ILE A 304 -4.39 15.70 4.38
C ILE A 304 -2.90 15.57 4.72
N ALA A 305 -2.04 16.15 3.90
CA ALA A 305 -0.62 16.20 4.15
C ALA A 305 -0.28 17.04 5.40
N ALA A 306 0.63 16.52 6.24
CA ALA A 306 1.09 17.26 7.43
C ALA A 306 1.90 18.52 7.08
N GLY A 307 2.56 18.52 5.93
CA GLY A 307 3.45 19.59 5.46
C GLY A 307 4.93 19.18 5.49
N ASN A 308 5.76 20.01 4.84
CA ASN A 308 7.18 19.73 4.62
C ASN A 308 8.08 20.81 5.26
N SER A 309 7.67 21.37 6.41
CA SER A 309 8.39 22.45 7.08
C SER A 309 9.31 22.00 8.21
N ALA A 310 9.41 20.66 8.41
CA ALA A 310 10.16 20.03 9.50
C ALA A 310 9.79 20.56 10.91
N GLY A 311 10.24 19.86 11.95
CA GLY A 311 10.19 20.36 13.34
C GLY A 311 8.82 20.47 13.97
N ARG A 312 8.85 20.79 15.26
CA ARG A 312 7.66 20.85 16.14
C ARG A 312 6.77 22.05 15.84
N GLY A 313 5.45 21.83 15.86
CA GLY A 313 4.44 22.91 15.71
C GLY A 313 4.36 23.48 14.30
N THR A 314 4.69 22.66 13.28
CA THR A 314 4.74 23.09 11.88
C THR A 314 3.60 22.53 11.03
N ILE A 315 2.62 21.85 11.64
CA ILE A 315 1.41 21.42 10.96
C ILE A 315 0.58 22.65 10.60
N GLY A 316 0.36 22.87 9.30
CA GLY A 316 -0.42 24.00 8.80
C GLY A 316 -1.87 23.64 8.45
N THR A 317 -2.66 24.65 8.06
CA THR A 317 -4.00 24.49 7.51
C THR A 317 -3.93 23.88 6.09
N PRO A 318 -4.80 22.90 5.72
CA PRO A 318 -5.83 22.25 6.54
C PRO A 318 -5.36 21.00 7.29
N GLY A 319 -4.08 20.69 7.33
CA GLY A 319 -3.52 19.52 8.05
C GLY A 319 -3.80 19.56 9.57
N SER A 320 -4.08 20.72 10.14
CA SER A 320 -4.45 20.91 11.55
C SER A 320 -5.93 20.62 11.84
N ALA A 321 -6.79 20.40 10.83
CA ALA A 321 -8.21 20.09 11.04
C ALA A 321 -8.39 18.86 11.95
N GLU A 322 -9.32 18.94 12.92
CA GLU A 322 -9.48 17.92 13.96
C GLU A 322 -9.91 16.57 13.39
N ASP A 323 -10.91 16.59 12.52
CA ASP A 323 -11.58 15.38 12.07
C ASP A 323 -10.90 14.70 10.87
N ALA A 324 -10.14 15.44 10.08
CA ALA A 324 -9.35 14.90 8.98
C ALA A 324 -8.18 14.02 9.47
N ILE A 325 -7.77 13.09 8.65
CA ILE A 325 -6.62 12.19 8.89
C ILE A 325 -5.37 12.86 8.31
N THR A 326 -4.53 13.40 9.18
CA THR A 326 -3.29 14.07 8.79
C THR A 326 -2.14 13.07 8.73
N ILE A 327 -1.39 13.11 7.61
CA ILE A 327 -0.38 12.10 7.29
C ILE A 327 1.02 12.69 7.35
N GLY A 328 1.87 12.11 8.21
CA GLY A 328 3.32 12.35 8.25
C GLY A 328 4.06 11.53 7.20
N ALA A 329 5.23 11.99 6.77
CA ALA A 329 6.07 11.27 5.80
C ALA A 329 7.15 10.44 6.49
N LEU A 330 7.29 9.19 6.06
CA LEU A 330 8.39 8.29 6.42
C LEU A 330 9.40 8.18 5.27
N ASP A 331 10.66 7.96 5.63
CA ASP A 331 11.66 7.40 4.74
C ASP A 331 11.45 5.87 4.59
N LYS A 332 12.12 5.24 3.63
CA LYS A 332 11.94 3.81 3.31
C LYS A 332 12.40 2.85 4.41
N ASP A 333 13.15 3.35 5.40
CA ASP A 333 13.55 2.61 6.60
C ASP A 333 12.58 2.77 7.78
N SER A 334 11.39 3.35 7.52
CA SER A 334 10.35 3.67 8.50
C SER A 334 10.74 4.76 9.51
N SER A 335 11.87 5.44 9.33
CA SER A 335 12.18 6.66 10.09
C SER A 335 11.34 7.83 9.60
N ILE A 336 11.12 8.83 10.46
CA ILE A 336 10.44 10.04 10.03
C ILE A 336 11.33 10.80 9.03
N ALA A 337 10.76 11.18 7.90
CA ALA A 337 11.47 11.99 6.92
C ALA A 337 11.82 13.36 7.52
N ALA A 338 13.07 13.80 7.32
CA ALA A 338 13.60 15.01 7.95
C ALA A 338 12.81 16.29 7.64
N TYR A 339 12.08 16.30 6.52
CA TYR A 339 11.23 17.41 6.11
C TYR A 339 9.81 17.35 6.68
N SER A 340 9.34 16.20 7.19
CA SER A 340 7.95 16.03 7.64
C SER A 340 7.60 17.01 8.76
N SER A 341 6.50 17.75 8.59
CA SER A 341 5.96 18.60 9.64
C SER A 341 5.46 17.79 10.83
N GLN A 342 5.58 18.38 12.02
CA GLN A 342 5.29 17.71 13.29
C GLN A 342 4.35 18.60 14.14
N GLY A 343 3.52 17.94 14.94
CA GLY A 343 2.67 18.62 15.91
C GLY A 343 3.45 19.15 17.13
N PRO A 344 2.73 19.61 18.16
CA PRO A 344 1.27 19.67 18.21
C PRO A 344 0.70 20.79 17.35
N THR A 345 -0.63 20.78 17.16
CA THR A 345 -1.33 21.95 16.62
C THR A 345 -1.32 23.11 17.63
N GLU A 346 -1.83 24.29 17.23
CA GLU A 346 -1.92 25.44 18.10
C GLU A 346 -2.77 25.15 19.34
N GLU A 347 -3.82 24.35 19.20
CA GLU A 347 -4.69 23.90 20.30
C GLU A 347 -4.10 22.70 21.10
N ASN A 348 -2.82 22.39 20.90
CA ASN A 348 -2.12 21.27 21.54
C ASN A 348 -2.68 19.89 21.26
N ARG A 349 -3.31 19.69 20.08
CA ARG A 349 -3.68 18.33 19.64
C ARG A 349 -2.48 17.64 19.01
N VAL A 350 -2.40 16.33 19.20
CA VAL A 350 -1.38 15.51 18.54
C VAL A 350 -1.73 15.37 17.05
N LYS A 351 -0.81 15.78 16.22
CA LYS A 351 -0.77 15.56 14.77
C LYS A 351 0.69 15.25 14.35
N PRO A 352 0.92 14.50 13.26
CA PRO A 352 -0.07 13.87 12.39
C PRO A 352 -0.89 12.79 13.11
N ASN A 353 -1.93 12.23 12.46
CA ASN A 353 -2.68 11.11 13.02
C ASN A 353 -1.90 9.79 12.88
N ILE A 354 -1.31 9.57 11.73
CA ILE A 354 -0.53 8.39 11.34
C ILE A 354 0.55 8.82 10.34
N ALA A 355 1.46 7.91 10.02
CA ALA A 355 2.53 8.15 9.06
C ALA A 355 2.56 7.08 7.96
N TYR A 356 2.98 7.47 6.77
CA TYR A 356 3.12 6.63 5.59
C TYR A 356 4.41 7.00 4.83
N VAL A 357 4.96 6.09 4.02
CA VAL A 357 6.17 6.40 3.23
C VAL A 357 5.89 7.57 2.28
N GLY A 358 6.78 8.56 2.32
CA GLY A 358 6.67 9.77 1.51
C GLY A 358 7.97 10.13 0.78
N SER A 359 9.07 9.39 1.02
CA SER A 359 10.36 9.64 0.37
C SER A 359 10.57 8.72 -0.81
N ASP A 360 10.97 9.31 -1.96
CA ASP A 360 11.26 8.62 -3.22
C ASP A 360 10.14 7.68 -3.70
N VAL A 361 8.89 8.14 -3.55
CA VAL A 361 7.70 7.42 -4.01
C VAL A 361 7.60 7.53 -5.52
N MET A 362 7.63 6.40 -6.21
CA MET A 362 7.48 6.31 -7.66
C MET A 362 6.00 6.32 -8.03
N SER A 363 5.62 7.17 -8.97
CA SER A 363 4.26 7.24 -9.50
C SER A 363 4.23 7.93 -10.86
N VAL A 364 3.03 8.16 -11.39
CA VAL A 364 2.76 8.74 -12.70
C VAL A 364 3.54 10.05 -12.94
N ALA A 365 4.22 10.11 -14.09
CA ALA A 365 4.83 11.33 -14.63
C ALA A 365 3.90 11.93 -15.70
N HIS A 366 3.22 13.04 -15.40
CA HIS A 366 2.26 13.66 -16.31
C HIS A 366 2.87 14.02 -17.67
N ASN A 367 2.05 14.06 -18.72
CA ASN A 367 2.44 14.39 -20.10
C ASN A 367 3.51 13.49 -20.71
N THR A 368 3.72 12.30 -20.18
CA THR A 368 4.67 11.32 -20.75
C THR A 368 3.96 10.20 -21.52
N GLY A 369 2.67 10.03 -21.27
CA GLY A 369 1.85 8.94 -21.79
C GLY A 369 1.93 7.66 -20.96
N ASP A 370 3.13 7.23 -20.56
CA ASP A 370 3.36 5.98 -19.82
C ASP A 370 4.54 6.04 -18.82
N GLY A 371 5.13 7.22 -18.63
CA GLY A 371 6.32 7.38 -17.78
C GLY A 371 6.01 7.52 -16.31
N TYR A 372 6.99 7.17 -15.48
CA TYR A 372 6.92 7.29 -14.02
C TYR A 372 8.07 8.15 -13.48
N THR A 373 7.86 8.78 -12.34
CA THR A 373 8.85 9.63 -11.67
C THR A 373 8.76 9.51 -10.16
N ALA A 374 9.87 9.72 -9.46
CA ALA A 374 9.90 9.70 -8.00
C ALA A 374 9.78 11.10 -7.43
N PHE A 375 8.88 11.28 -6.45
CA PHE A 375 8.75 12.49 -5.66
C PHE A 375 8.87 12.17 -4.16
N SER A 376 9.24 13.20 -3.38
CA SER A 376 9.33 13.12 -1.93
C SER A 376 8.53 14.24 -1.26
N GLY A 377 7.74 13.90 -0.26
CA GLY A 377 6.91 14.84 0.50
C GLY A 377 5.83 14.13 1.30
N THR A 378 5.26 14.80 2.29
CA THR A 378 4.00 14.37 2.91
C THR A 378 2.87 14.27 1.88
N SER A 379 3.03 14.99 0.75
CA SER A 379 2.17 14.91 -0.43
C SER A 379 2.14 13.54 -1.09
N MET A 380 3.18 12.72 -0.95
CA MET A 380 3.26 11.35 -1.50
C MET A 380 2.79 10.31 -0.49
N ALA A 381 2.98 10.59 0.80
CA ALA A 381 2.48 9.77 1.89
C ALA A 381 0.93 9.77 1.96
N THR A 382 0.33 10.93 1.76
CA THR A 382 -1.12 11.15 1.89
C THR A 382 -1.95 10.30 0.92
N PRO A 383 -1.69 10.30 -0.40
CA PRO A 383 -2.43 9.48 -1.35
C PRO A 383 -2.21 7.98 -1.15
N GLY A 384 -1.04 7.56 -0.63
CA GLY A 384 -0.80 6.16 -0.26
C GLY A 384 -1.74 5.70 0.87
N ALA A 385 -1.84 6.47 1.94
CA ALA A 385 -2.77 6.18 3.03
C ALA A 385 -4.24 6.24 2.57
N ALA A 386 -4.60 7.16 1.66
CA ALA A 386 -5.94 7.25 1.07
C ALA A 386 -6.30 6.00 0.25
N GLY A 387 -5.34 5.43 -0.48
CA GLY A 387 -5.52 4.16 -1.19
C GLY A 387 -5.79 2.99 -0.24
N VAL A 388 -5.10 2.90 0.90
CA VAL A 388 -5.39 1.88 1.93
C VAL A 388 -6.83 2.02 2.44
N ALA A 389 -7.32 3.24 2.65
CA ALA A 389 -8.71 3.45 3.05
C ALA A 389 -9.72 2.99 1.98
N ALA A 390 -9.38 3.10 0.69
CA ALA A 390 -10.22 2.56 -0.38
C ALA A 390 -10.34 1.03 -0.31
N LEU A 391 -9.25 0.31 0.04
CA LEU A 391 -9.28 -1.14 0.30
C LEU A 391 -10.17 -1.47 1.52
N MET A 392 -10.07 -0.69 2.60
CA MET A 392 -10.92 -0.87 3.79
C MET A 392 -12.40 -0.69 3.47
N LEU A 393 -12.75 0.30 2.63
CA LEU A 393 -14.14 0.56 2.22
C LEU A 393 -14.67 -0.46 1.23
N GLN A 394 -13.82 -1.12 0.43
CA GLN A 394 -14.20 -2.31 -0.32
C GLN A 394 -14.52 -3.48 0.62
N ALA A 395 -13.71 -3.70 1.65
CA ALA A 395 -13.93 -4.74 2.65
C ALA A 395 -15.22 -4.50 3.48
N ASN A 396 -15.51 -3.23 3.78
CA ASN A 396 -16.70 -2.83 4.51
C ASN A 396 -17.19 -1.43 4.08
N PRO A 397 -18.13 -1.36 3.14
CA PRO A 397 -18.65 -0.10 2.61
C PRO A 397 -19.46 0.73 3.61
N ASP A 398 -19.86 0.15 4.75
CA ASP A 398 -20.64 0.82 5.79
C ASP A 398 -19.78 1.56 6.83
N LEU A 399 -18.45 1.56 6.69
CA LEU A 399 -17.58 2.30 7.60
C LEU A 399 -17.78 3.81 7.46
N SER A 400 -17.95 4.48 8.58
CA SER A 400 -17.88 5.94 8.67
C SER A 400 -16.41 6.41 8.59
N PRO A 401 -16.15 7.67 8.21
CA PRO A 401 -14.81 8.25 8.21
C PRO A 401 -14.09 8.13 9.56
N PHE A 402 -14.82 8.27 10.66
CA PHE A 402 -14.26 8.11 12.01
C PHE A 402 -13.84 6.67 12.31
N GLU A 403 -14.55 5.68 11.79
CA GLU A 403 -14.20 4.28 11.96
C GLU A 403 -12.98 3.90 11.09
N VAL A 404 -12.91 4.39 9.86
CA VAL A 404 -11.70 4.24 9.04
C VAL A 404 -10.48 4.81 9.78
N ARG A 405 -10.58 6.05 10.28
CA ARG A 405 -9.53 6.68 11.09
C ARG A 405 -9.14 5.82 12.28
N ASN A 406 -10.12 5.38 13.06
CA ASN A 406 -9.88 4.61 14.27
C ASN A 406 -9.19 3.26 13.97
N PHE A 407 -9.64 2.53 12.95
CA PHE A 407 -9.00 1.27 12.58
C PHE A 407 -7.57 1.47 12.08
N MET A 408 -7.32 2.48 11.23
CA MET A 408 -5.96 2.80 10.79
C MET A 408 -5.04 3.18 11.96
N GLN A 409 -5.54 3.93 12.94
CA GLN A 409 -4.78 4.30 14.13
C GLN A 409 -4.56 3.13 15.09
N GLU A 410 -5.56 2.27 15.32
CA GLU A 410 -5.47 1.11 16.21
C GLU A 410 -4.54 0.02 15.68
N THR A 411 -4.47 -0.14 14.36
CA THR A 411 -3.66 -1.16 13.69
C THR A 411 -2.28 -0.64 13.29
N ALA A 412 -2.03 0.67 13.38
CA ALA A 412 -0.74 1.25 13.06
C ALA A 412 0.38 0.65 13.90
N GLU A 413 1.53 0.43 13.28
CA GLU A 413 2.73 0.03 14.00
C GLU A 413 3.33 1.24 14.71
N TYR A 414 3.20 1.26 16.02
CA TYR A 414 3.67 2.37 16.82
C TYR A 414 5.18 2.60 16.63
N ARG A 415 5.55 3.86 16.40
CA ARG A 415 6.93 4.32 16.35
C ARG A 415 7.15 5.35 17.46
N ALA A 416 8.11 5.07 18.35
CA ALA A 416 8.53 6.05 19.36
C ALA A 416 9.19 7.25 18.67
N CYS A 417 9.11 8.42 19.27
CA CYS A 417 9.75 9.62 18.73
C CYS A 417 11.26 9.47 18.50
N THR A 418 11.92 8.61 19.29
CA THR A 418 13.36 8.31 19.21
C THR A 418 13.65 7.09 18.34
N TYR A 419 12.66 6.61 17.57
CA TYR A 419 12.87 5.50 16.64
C TYR A 419 14.01 5.83 15.67
N MET A 420 14.91 4.86 15.46
CA MET A 420 16.13 5.00 14.64
C MET A 420 17.17 6.02 15.18
N GLY A 421 17.07 6.41 16.45
CA GLY A 421 18.14 7.15 17.14
C GLY A 421 18.47 8.51 16.55
N ASP A 422 17.72 9.52 16.83
CA ASP A 422 17.87 10.90 16.38
C ASP A 422 17.46 11.14 14.91
N ALA A 423 16.22 11.01 14.59
CA ALA A 423 15.69 11.74 13.45
C ALA A 423 16.01 13.23 13.71
N ALA A 424 16.81 13.80 12.84
CA ALA A 424 17.31 15.16 12.99
C ALA A 424 16.13 16.13 13.17
N GLY A 425 16.08 16.82 14.31
CA GLY A 425 15.08 17.82 14.59
C GLY A 425 13.91 17.42 15.49
N ILE A 426 13.97 16.26 16.16
CA ILE A 426 12.97 15.90 17.18
C ILE A 426 13.29 16.66 18.48
N ASP A 427 13.18 17.99 18.43
CA ASP A 427 13.30 18.79 19.61
C ASP A 427 11.93 18.83 20.31
N GLY A 428 11.83 18.19 21.47
CA GLY A 428 10.61 18.19 22.27
C GLY A 428 9.54 17.20 21.85
N CYS A 429 9.95 16.01 21.49
CA CYS A 429 9.05 14.86 21.37
C CYS A 429 8.37 14.60 22.72
N ASP A 430 7.13 15.04 22.83
CA ASP A 430 6.26 14.69 23.94
C ASP A 430 5.75 13.26 23.71
N ASP A 431 6.61 12.28 24.01
CA ASP A 431 6.15 10.92 24.12
C ASP A 431 5.22 10.85 25.34
N ASN A 432 3.93 10.90 25.11
CA ASN A 432 2.94 10.45 26.10
C ASN A 432 3.15 8.97 26.46
N ASP A 433 4.18 8.38 25.94
CA ASP A 433 4.48 6.99 25.85
C ASP A 433 5.26 6.42 27.03
N ALA A 434 6.03 7.23 27.71
CA ALA A 434 6.83 6.77 28.84
C ALA A 434 5.94 6.17 29.97
N GLN A 435 4.62 6.35 29.90
CA GLN A 435 3.69 5.88 30.94
C GLN A 435 2.70 4.80 30.46
N ASN A 436 2.58 4.49 29.15
CA ASN A 436 1.51 3.62 28.66
C ASN A 436 1.90 2.68 27.52
N ILE A 437 2.98 1.89 27.69
CA ILE A 437 3.43 0.87 26.75
C ILE A 437 2.38 -0.25 26.46
N PHE A 438 1.24 -0.24 27.12
CA PHE A 438 0.22 -1.29 27.03
C PHE A 438 -1.15 -0.81 26.54
N THR A 439 -1.31 0.47 26.15
CA THR A 439 -2.62 0.98 25.69
C THR A 439 -2.62 1.19 24.18
N LYS A 440 -3.77 0.90 23.54
CA LYS A 440 -4.02 1.13 22.12
C LYS A 440 -4.01 2.62 21.70
N ASN A 441 -3.86 3.54 22.65
CA ASN A 441 -3.90 4.99 22.45
C ASN A 441 -2.50 5.62 22.47
N ARG A 442 -1.49 4.89 22.03
CA ARG A 442 -0.15 5.45 21.86
C ARG A 442 -0.14 6.40 20.69
N GLN A 443 0.36 7.60 20.91
CA GLN A 443 0.55 8.58 19.85
C GLN A 443 1.60 9.62 20.28
N ASN A 444 2.28 10.19 19.30
CA ASN A 444 3.21 11.30 19.51
C ASN A 444 3.13 12.32 18.38
N ASN A 445 3.73 13.47 18.55
CA ASN A 445 3.68 14.57 17.59
C ASN A 445 4.54 14.37 16.33
N VAL A 446 5.26 13.27 16.21
CA VAL A 446 6.16 12.94 15.09
C VAL A 446 5.50 11.94 14.15
N TYR A 447 5.06 10.80 14.69
CA TYR A 447 4.49 9.68 13.93
C TYR A 447 2.98 9.52 14.09
N GLY A 448 2.34 10.35 14.94
CA GLY A 448 0.97 10.06 15.36
C GLY A 448 0.85 8.74 16.10
N HIS A 449 -0.10 7.92 15.70
CA HIS A 449 -0.24 6.54 16.21
C HIS A 449 0.81 5.57 15.65
N GLY A 450 1.55 5.97 14.62
CA GLY A 450 2.60 5.17 14.02
C GLY A 450 2.46 4.99 12.52
N GLU A 451 3.15 3.99 12.01
CA GLU A 451 3.20 3.62 10.60
C GLU A 451 1.97 2.80 10.20
N VAL A 452 1.32 3.15 9.09
CA VAL A 452 0.16 2.43 8.56
C VAL A 452 0.52 0.97 8.24
N ARG A 453 -0.38 0.07 8.60
CA ARG A 453 -0.34 -1.35 8.25
C ARG A 453 -1.60 -1.70 7.46
N ALA A 454 -1.44 -1.86 6.15
CA ALA A 454 -2.58 -2.01 5.25
C ALA A 454 -3.36 -3.30 5.51
N LEU A 455 -2.69 -4.44 5.61
CA LEU A 455 -3.35 -5.72 5.86
C LEU A 455 -4.17 -5.68 7.15
N GLU A 456 -3.57 -5.24 8.25
CA GLU A 456 -4.23 -5.18 9.55
C GLU A 456 -5.42 -4.21 9.55
N SER A 457 -5.31 -3.08 8.86
CA SER A 457 -6.40 -2.10 8.72
C SER A 457 -7.57 -2.68 7.90
N VAL A 458 -7.27 -3.37 6.80
CA VAL A 458 -8.28 -4.02 5.95
C VAL A 458 -8.96 -5.17 6.68
N LEU A 459 -8.21 -6.00 7.40
CA LEU A 459 -8.79 -7.09 8.19
C LEU A 459 -9.67 -6.58 9.33
N ALA A 460 -9.28 -5.50 10.03
CA ALA A 460 -10.10 -4.87 11.06
C ALA A 460 -11.42 -4.32 10.49
N ALA A 461 -11.38 -3.74 9.29
CA ALA A 461 -12.56 -3.30 8.56
C ALA A 461 -13.51 -4.46 8.20
N ALA A 462 -12.96 -5.55 7.67
CA ALA A 462 -13.71 -6.74 7.29
C ALA A 462 -14.32 -7.46 8.51
N GLU A 463 -13.58 -7.56 9.61
CA GLU A 463 -14.01 -8.26 10.82
C GLU A 463 -15.27 -7.60 11.42
N LYS A 464 -15.35 -6.29 11.41
CA LYS A 464 -16.55 -5.57 11.83
C LYS A 464 -17.79 -5.92 10.99
N TYR A 465 -17.62 -6.04 9.68
CA TYR A 465 -18.70 -6.39 8.77
C TYR A 465 -19.28 -7.79 9.09
N TYR A 466 -18.40 -8.78 9.24
CA TYR A 466 -18.82 -10.15 9.53
C TYR A 466 -19.48 -10.31 10.90
N VAL A 467 -18.99 -9.62 11.92
CA VAL A 467 -19.59 -9.66 13.28
C VAL A 467 -21.00 -9.07 13.28
N PHE A 468 -21.22 -7.99 12.54
CA PHE A 468 -22.53 -7.38 12.43
C PHE A 468 -23.53 -8.28 11.70
N ASP A 469 -23.14 -8.88 10.59
CA ASP A 469 -23.97 -9.80 9.80
C ASP A 469 -24.33 -11.07 10.60
N SER A 470 -23.36 -11.67 11.28
CA SER A 470 -23.61 -12.85 12.13
C SER A 470 -24.54 -12.56 13.32
N SER A 471 -24.47 -11.36 13.89
CA SER A 471 -25.38 -10.97 15.00
C SER A 471 -26.80 -10.74 14.52
N MET A 472 -27.02 -10.23 13.32
CA MET A 472 -28.34 -10.06 12.71
C MET A 472 -28.98 -11.41 12.36
N GLN A 473 -28.24 -12.39 11.90
CA GLN A 473 -28.75 -13.74 11.61
C GLN A 473 -29.21 -14.47 12.87
N ILE A 474 -28.51 -14.33 13.98
CA ILE A 474 -28.88 -14.94 15.27
C ILE A 474 -30.20 -14.33 15.84
N THR A 475 -30.45 -13.05 15.58
CA THR A 475 -31.66 -12.36 16.08
C THR A 475 -32.91 -12.75 15.28
N ILE A 476 -32.77 -13.15 14.00
CA ILE A 476 -33.90 -13.58 13.15
C ILE A 476 -34.30 -15.04 13.45
N GLU A 477 -33.35 -15.90 13.84
CA GLU A 477 -33.65 -17.29 14.19
C GLU A 477 -34.21 -17.50 15.57
N SER A 478 -34.22 -16.50 16.46
CA SER A 478 -34.64 -16.61 17.84
C SER A 478 -36.09 -16.18 18.15
N ASP A 479 -36.89 -15.85 17.12
CA ASP A 479 -38.33 -15.51 17.32
C ASP A 479 -39.24 -16.53 16.62
N PRO A 480 -39.55 -17.68 17.28
CA PRO A 480 -40.56 -18.60 16.81
C PRO A 480 -41.90 -18.22 17.44
N THR A 481 -42.76 -17.56 16.72
CA THR A 481 -44.18 -17.55 17.06
C THR A 481 -44.93 -18.62 16.33
#